data_d283ef52a9f88e2d5473adc03238b9ea
#
_entry.id   d283ef52a9f88e2d5473adc03238b9ea
#
_cell.length_a   1.000
_cell.length_b   1.000
_cell.length_c   1.000
_cell.angle_alpha   90.00
_cell.angle_beta   90.00
_cell.angle_gamma   90.00
#
_symmetry.space_group_name_H-M   'P 1'
#
loop_
_entity.id
_entity.type
_entity.pdbx_description
1 polymer ?
#
loop_
_entity_poly.entity_id
_entity_poly.type
_entity_poly.pdbx_seq_one_letter_code
_entity_poly.pdbx_strand_id
1 'polypeptide(L)'
;MKNCLNICLPVLFAVFAVALARGQNDQNEIQITRPVSSLGNTRPIPVSIEGFDSEVTAILKFDLYVQGFTFVSPETAQYQISGSSTGSVVGRVVDRFGKKTLFSRSYNGATLRRQAHALTDDIVFAITGKKGIAQTQIAFKVQASNGNGEIYIADFDGHNYQAVTHDGTIVSAPAWAPGRSALYYNSYKRGNPDIFYHNLTTGERDDIAHYTGSNISPAVSPDGSRVAMVMSESGSPNVWVANANGSHPRKLTSTSEDSSPCWSPDGQWICFATKIHERRVLAKVPAGGGEVQVIRTPGTPNPTEPDWSPDGKWIAFTMQAGEFDICVMPADGSAPPVILVRGEDPSWSPNSRTLIYARRTGGHYVLSLLDVYTKQVKDIHQILGSDSEPAWAR
;
A
#
# COMPACT_ATOMS: atom_id res chain seq x y z
N MET A 1 -78.46 -35.93 30.04
CA MET A 1 -78.54 -36.43 31.46
C MET A 1 -77.19 -36.14 32.09
N LYS A 2 -77.32 -35.53 33.23
CA LYS A 2 -76.30 -35.25 34.26
C LYS A 2 -75.15 -34.29 34.02
N ASN A 3 -75.36 -33.15 34.59
CA ASN A 3 -74.44 -32.13 35.03
C ASN A 3 -73.28 -32.68 35.89
N CYS A 4 -72.15 -32.09 35.78
CA CYS A 4 -71.24 -31.87 36.93
C CYS A 4 -70.48 -30.53 36.73
N LEU A 5 -70.86 -29.62 37.56
CA LEU A 5 -70.27 -28.35 37.86
C LEU A 5 -68.98 -28.58 38.66
N ASN A 6 -67.84 -28.08 38.23
CA ASN A 6 -66.68 -27.94 39.13
C ASN A 6 -66.19 -26.54 39.15
N ILE A 7 -66.38 -25.92 40.29
CA ILE A 7 -65.90 -24.63 40.73
C ILE A 7 -64.41 -24.78 41.02
N CYS A 8 -63.56 -24.01 40.35
CA CYS A 8 -62.18 -23.81 40.78
C CYS A 8 -61.96 -22.35 41.21
N LEU A 9 -61.57 -22.28 42.47
CA LEU A 9 -61.13 -21.02 43.16
C LEU A 9 -59.86 -20.47 42.50
N PRO A 10 -59.66 -19.18 42.37
CA PRO A 10 -58.39 -18.60 42.02
C PRO A 10 -57.50 -18.45 43.24
N VAL A 11 -56.36 -19.08 43.21
CA VAL A 11 -55.25 -18.82 44.18
C VAL A 11 -54.50 -17.56 43.76
N LEU A 12 -54.61 -16.56 44.62
CA LEU A 12 -53.86 -15.30 44.50
C LEU A 12 -52.39 -15.55 44.87
N PHE A 13 -51.47 -15.55 43.90
CA PHE A 13 -50.04 -15.44 44.16
C PHE A 13 -49.64 -13.98 44.21
N ALA A 14 -49.33 -13.51 45.40
CA ALA A 14 -48.66 -12.25 45.59
C ALA A 14 -47.18 -12.36 45.20
N VAL A 15 -46.82 -11.75 44.09
CA VAL A 15 -45.41 -11.63 43.67
C VAL A 15 -44.83 -10.37 44.31
N PHE A 16 -43.98 -10.58 45.31
CA PHE A 16 -43.13 -9.49 45.84
C PHE A 16 -42.09 -9.11 44.79
N ALA A 17 -42.24 -7.95 44.14
CA ALA A 17 -41.24 -7.35 43.30
C ALA A 17 -40.14 -6.73 44.16
N VAL A 18 -39.00 -7.41 44.28
CA VAL A 18 -37.77 -6.79 44.82
C VAL A 18 -37.22 -5.90 43.71
N ALA A 19 -37.38 -4.60 43.91
CA ALA A 19 -36.71 -3.58 43.08
C ALA A 19 -35.20 -3.60 43.37
N LEU A 20 -34.44 -4.29 42.52
CA LEU A 20 -32.98 -4.14 42.44
C LEU A 20 -32.70 -2.79 41.77
N ALA A 21 -32.32 -1.81 42.58
CA ALA A 21 -31.73 -0.56 42.09
C ALA A 21 -30.42 -0.92 41.35
N ARG A 22 -30.47 -0.97 40.01
CA ARG A 22 -29.27 -0.94 39.17
C ARG A 22 -28.73 0.48 39.25
N GLY A 23 -27.58 0.63 39.94
CA GLY A 23 -26.76 1.82 39.82
C GLY A 23 -26.38 1.97 38.33
N GLN A 24 -26.80 3.04 37.70
CA GLN A 24 -26.25 3.53 36.46
C GLN A 24 -24.80 3.92 36.74
N ASN A 25 -23.85 3.05 36.42
CA ASN A 25 -22.50 3.44 36.13
C ASN A 25 -22.54 4.11 34.75
N ASP A 26 -22.71 5.40 34.70
CA ASP A 26 -22.34 6.23 33.57
C ASP A 26 -20.82 6.16 33.43
N GLN A 27 -20.34 5.08 32.84
CA GLN A 27 -19.04 5.11 32.19
C GLN A 27 -19.29 5.86 30.88
N ASN A 28 -19.05 7.16 30.89
CA ASN A 28 -18.75 7.92 29.68
C ASN A 28 -17.47 7.37 29.08
N GLU A 29 -17.57 6.23 28.43
CA GLU A 29 -16.56 5.75 27.50
C GLU A 29 -16.59 6.73 26.33
N ILE A 30 -15.66 7.69 26.35
CA ILE A 30 -15.40 8.55 25.20
C ILE A 30 -14.87 7.61 24.13
N GLN A 31 -15.78 7.03 23.34
CA GLN A 31 -15.42 6.43 22.07
C GLN A 31 -14.90 7.56 21.19
N ILE A 32 -13.58 7.73 21.19
CA ILE A 32 -12.90 8.53 20.17
C ILE A 32 -13.01 7.72 18.87
N THR A 33 -14.18 7.80 18.23
CA THR A 33 -14.31 7.47 16.81
C THR A 33 -13.43 8.47 16.10
N ARG A 34 -12.21 8.06 15.77
CA ARG A 34 -11.35 8.85 14.87
C ARG A 34 -12.15 9.04 13.59
N PRO A 35 -12.50 10.27 13.22
CA PRO A 35 -13.23 10.49 11.99
C PRO A 35 -12.38 9.94 10.83
N VAL A 36 -13.02 9.38 9.81
CA VAL A 36 -12.41 8.92 8.55
C VAL A 36 -11.57 10.02 7.88
N SER A 37 -11.71 11.27 8.29
CA SER A 37 -10.97 12.45 7.86
C SER A 37 -9.55 12.61 8.45
N SER A 38 -8.94 11.57 9.02
CA SER A 38 -7.56 11.66 9.54
C SER A 38 -6.49 11.69 8.44
N LEU A 39 -6.86 11.33 7.21
CA LEU A 39 -5.95 11.41 6.05
C LEU A 39 -5.52 12.87 5.82
N GLY A 40 -4.20 13.09 5.82
CA GLY A 40 -3.60 14.40 5.59
C GLY A 40 -3.72 15.41 6.74
N ASN A 41 -4.32 15.04 7.88
CA ASN A 41 -4.58 15.96 8.99
C ASN A 41 -4.01 15.46 10.34
N THR A 42 -3.33 14.32 10.36
CA THR A 42 -2.71 13.79 11.58
C THR A 42 -1.39 14.52 11.85
N ARG A 43 -1.16 14.93 13.10
CA ARG A 43 0.13 15.51 13.47
C ARG A 43 1.21 14.44 13.50
N PRO A 44 2.42 14.73 12.98
CA PRO A 44 3.56 13.83 13.10
C PRO A 44 3.94 13.58 14.57
N ILE A 45 4.52 12.41 14.85
CA ILE A 45 4.99 12.04 16.18
C ILE A 45 6.32 12.74 16.46
N PRO A 46 6.43 13.60 17.49
CA PRO A 46 7.65 14.33 17.76
C PRO A 46 8.69 13.45 18.49
N VAL A 47 9.89 13.32 17.89
CA VAL A 47 11.03 12.56 18.43
C VAL A 47 12.29 13.39 18.46
N SER A 48 13.21 13.11 19.38
CA SER A 48 14.60 13.57 19.33
C SER A 48 15.53 12.41 18.97
N ILE A 49 16.65 12.70 18.28
CA ILE A 49 17.67 11.74 17.90
C ILE A 49 19.03 12.27 18.33
N GLU A 50 19.77 11.49 19.13
CA GLU A 50 21.07 11.89 19.68
C GLU A 50 22.06 10.73 19.75
N GLY A 51 23.36 11.04 19.68
CA GLY A 51 24.45 10.11 19.95
C GLY A 51 24.91 9.25 18.76
N PHE A 52 24.28 9.38 17.58
CA PHE A 52 24.71 8.72 16.36
C PHE A 52 25.60 9.64 15.50
N ASP A 53 26.42 9.04 14.63
CA ASP A 53 27.14 9.80 13.61
C ASP A 53 26.18 10.46 12.59
N SER A 54 26.76 11.24 11.68
CA SER A 54 25.97 11.98 10.68
C SER A 54 25.25 11.07 9.68
N GLU A 55 25.87 9.93 9.30
CA GLU A 55 25.29 8.98 8.34
C GLU A 55 24.07 8.28 8.94
N VAL A 56 24.24 7.64 10.09
CA VAL A 56 23.14 6.94 10.79
C VAL A 56 22.02 7.91 11.17
N THR A 57 22.38 9.12 11.63
CA THR A 57 21.37 10.16 11.93
C THR A 57 20.56 10.54 10.70
N ALA A 58 21.20 10.69 9.52
CA ALA A 58 20.52 11.03 8.28
C ALA A 58 19.55 9.91 7.84
N ILE A 59 19.98 8.65 7.95
CA ILE A 59 19.16 7.47 7.65
C ILE A 59 17.93 7.42 8.57
N LEU A 60 18.14 7.48 9.88
CA LEU A 60 17.05 7.47 10.86
C LEU A 60 16.05 8.61 10.62
N LYS A 61 16.53 9.81 10.27
CA LYS A 61 15.66 10.94 9.94
C LYS A 61 14.86 10.73 8.67
N PHE A 62 15.48 10.19 7.62
CA PHE A 62 14.77 9.88 6.40
C PHE A 62 13.66 8.85 6.65
N ASP A 63 14.04 7.72 7.21
CA ASP A 63 13.17 6.57 7.45
C ASP A 63 11.96 6.91 8.34
N LEU A 64 12.21 7.61 9.43
CA LEU A 64 11.17 8.01 10.38
C LEU A 64 10.26 9.10 9.80
N TYR A 65 10.82 10.06 9.04
CA TYR A 65 10.03 11.13 8.43
C TYR A 65 8.93 10.59 7.51
N VAL A 66 9.26 9.64 6.65
CA VAL A 66 8.31 9.05 5.69
C VAL A 66 7.30 8.09 6.35
N GLN A 67 7.44 7.85 7.65
CA GLN A 67 6.55 7.04 8.47
C GLN A 67 5.79 7.87 9.52
N GLY A 68 5.78 9.21 9.37
CA GLY A 68 4.95 10.12 10.14
C GLY A 68 5.58 10.62 11.44
N PHE A 69 6.89 10.71 11.51
CA PHE A 69 7.60 11.31 12.64
C PHE A 69 8.13 12.71 12.30
N THR A 70 8.36 13.54 13.31
CA THR A 70 9.01 14.85 13.18
C THR A 70 10.09 14.99 14.23
N PHE A 71 11.12 15.80 13.93
CA PHE A 71 12.32 15.93 14.76
C PHE A 71 12.28 17.24 15.52
N VAL A 72 12.44 17.13 16.83
CA VAL A 72 12.36 18.25 17.78
C VAL A 72 13.48 18.10 18.84
N SER A 73 13.65 19.14 19.68
CA SER A 73 14.61 19.06 20.80
C SER A 73 14.18 18.02 21.85
N PRO A 74 15.12 17.46 22.64
CA PRO A 74 14.81 16.47 23.65
C PRO A 74 13.73 16.90 24.67
N GLU A 75 13.68 18.19 24.96
CA GLU A 75 12.73 18.77 25.94
C GLU A 75 11.29 18.78 25.42
N THR A 76 11.12 18.81 24.10
CA THR A 76 9.79 18.86 23.44
C THR A 76 9.38 17.54 22.80
N ALA A 77 10.31 16.60 22.66
CA ALA A 77 10.05 15.28 22.11
C ALA A 77 9.08 14.47 22.97
N GLN A 78 8.21 13.69 22.34
CA GLN A 78 7.42 12.66 23.01
C GLN A 78 8.28 11.42 23.29
N TYR A 79 9.08 11.01 22.30
CA TYR A 79 10.02 9.91 22.44
C TYR A 79 11.43 10.41 22.18
N GLN A 80 12.37 9.92 23.01
CA GLN A 80 13.78 10.21 22.88
C GLN A 80 14.51 8.97 22.34
N ILE A 81 15.16 9.13 21.20
CA ILE A 81 15.97 8.10 20.53
C ILE A 81 17.43 8.47 20.78
N SER A 82 18.16 7.61 21.43
CA SER A 82 19.59 7.82 21.73
C SER A 82 20.40 6.56 21.45
N GLY A 83 21.67 6.72 21.13
CA GLY A 83 22.51 5.56 20.86
C GLY A 83 23.92 5.89 20.41
N SER A 84 24.54 4.96 19.71
CA SER A 84 25.87 5.10 19.10
C SER A 84 25.95 4.30 17.81
N SER A 85 26.90 4.66 16.93
CA SER A 85 27.14 4.00 15.65
C SER A 85 28.61 3.62 15.41
N THR A 86 29.41 3.55 16.47
CA THR A 86 30.83 3.16 16.38
C THR A 86 30.96 1.66 16.21
N GLY A 87 31.16 1.18 14.98
CA GLY A 87 31.34 -0.25 14.64
C GLY A 87 30.02 -1.05 14.59
N SER A 88 29.07 -0.70 15.42
CA SER A 88 27.70 -1.27 15.41
C SER A 88 26.70 -0.18 15.80
N VAL A 89 25.47 -0.32 15.36
CA VAL A 89 24.38 0.60 15.76
C VAL A 89 23.77 0.09 17.06
N VAL A 90 23.82 0.91 18.10
CA VAL A 90 23.12 0.64 19.37
C VAL A 90 22.06 1.72 19.53
N GLY A 91 20.81 1.31 19.73
CA GLY A 91 19.68 2.22 19.86
C GLY A 91 18.88 1.98 21.14
N ARG A 92 18.46 3.07 21.77
CA ARG A 92 17.55 3.10 22.91
C ARG A 92 16.42 4.08 22.65
N VAL A 93 15.19 3.67 22.97
CA VAL A 93 13.99 4.52 22.86
C VAL A 93 13.34 4.66 24.23
N VAL A 94 13.05 5.91 24.60
CA VAL A 94 12.41 6.26 25.87
C VAL A 94 11.13 7.05 25.58
N ASP A 95 10.01 6.62 26.14
CA ASP A 95 8.81 7.45 26.26
C ASP A 95 9.05 8.45 27.39
N ARG A 96 9.17 9.73 27.03
CA ARG A 96 9.49 10.80 27.97
C ARG A 96 8.35 11.06 28.97
N PHE A 97 7.10 10.94 28.53
CA PHE A 97 5.93 11.17 29.39
C PHE A 97 5.67 9.98 30.31
N GLY A 98 5.71 8.77 29.79
CA GLY A 98 5.60 7.53 30.56
C GLY A 98 6.84 7.19 31.38
N LYS A 99 7.96 7.92 31.21
CA LYS A 99 9.28 7.66 31.86
C LYS A 99 9.71 6.20 31.71
N LYS A 100 9.39 5.59 30.56
CA LYS A 100 9.62 4.17 30.31
C LYS A 100 10.56 3.98 29.13
N THR A 101 11.57 3.13 29.31
CA THR A 101 12.38 2.62 28.19
C THR A 101 11.53 1.61 27.42
N LEU A 102 11.25 1.88 26.14
CA LEU A 102 10.54 0.96 25.26
C LEU A 102 11.42 -0.20 24.86
N PHE A 103 12.64 0.09 24.43
CA PHE A 103 13.68 -0.91 24.21
C PHE A 103 15.10 -0.31 24.24
N SER A 104 16.10 -1.21 24.32
CA SER A 104 17.50 -0.93 24.07
C SER A 104 18.11 -2.14 23.37
N ARG A 105 18.67 -1.95 22.16
CA ARG A 105 19.19 -3.04 21.31
C ARG A 105 20.46 -2.65 20.59
N SER A 106 21.28 -3.68 20.27
CA SER A 106 22.45 -3.59 19.41
C SER A 106 22.21 -4.34 18.11
N TYR A 107 22.65 -3.77 17.01
CA TYR A 107 22.51 -4.29 15.65
C TYR A 107 23.90 -4.53 15.07
N ASN A 108 24.16 -5.76 14.60
CA ASN A 108 25.48 -6.21 14.14
C ASN A 108 25.33 -7.01 12.82
N GLY A 109 26.46 -7.35 12.20
CA GLY A 109 26.54 -8.34 11.12
C GLY A 109 26.09 -7.85 9.73
N ALA A 110 25.92 -6.53 9.54
CA ALA A 110 25.58 -5.92 8.26
C ALA A 110 26.27 -4.54 8.14
N THR A 111 26.04 -3.84 7.02
CA THR A 111 26.47 -2.44 6.89
C THR A 111 25.80 -1.55 7.94
N LEU A 112 26.41 -0.45 8.33
CA LEU A 112 25.83 0.52 9.26
C LEU A 112 24.45 0.99 8.77
N ARG A 113 24.30 1.14 7.44
CA ARG A 113 23.02 1.47 6.82
C ARG A 113 21.92 0.44 7.12
N ARG A 114 22.18 -0.85 6.89
CA ARG A 114 21.20 -1.92 7.20
C ARG A 114 20.90 -2.00 8.70
N GLN A 115 21.88 -1.76 9.55
CA GLN A 115 21.66 -1.71 10.99
C GLN A 115 20.77 -0.52 11.39
N ALA A 116 20.95 0.67 10.77
CA ALA A 116 20.11 1.84 11.00
C ALA A 116 18.66 1.60 10.54
N HIS A 117 18.45 0.99 9.39
CA HIS A 117 17.12 0.59 8.92
C HIS A 117 16.44 -0.40 9.89
N ALA A 118 17.18 -1.39 10.41
CA ALA A 118 16.67 -2.33 11.40
C ALA A 118 16.29 -1.62 12.71
N LEU A 119 17.12 -0.68 13.17
CA LEU A 119 16.79 0.17 14.33
C LEU A 119 15.52 0.99 14.05
N THR A 120 15.39 1.59 12.86
CA THR A 120 14.18 2.35 12.51
C THR A 120 12.93 1.48 12.58
N ASP A 121 12.95 0.28 12.00
CA ASP A 121 11.79 -0.62 12.03
C ASP A 121 11.39 -0.99 13.45
N ASP A 122 12.34 -1.24 14.34
CA ASP A 122 12.09 -1.48 15.76
C ASP A 122 11.54 -0.23 16.48
N ILE A 123 12.03 0.98 16.16
CA ILE A 123 11.50 2.24 16.68
C ILE A 123 10.02 2.40 16.28
N VAL A 124 9.72 2.23 14.97
CA VAL A 124 8.36 2.34 14.46
C VAL A 124 7.44 1.34 15.14
N PHE A 125 7.87 0.08 15.25
CA PHE A 125 7.09 -0.95 15.91
C PHE A 125 6.86 -0.65 17.41
N ALA A 126 7.89 -0.25 18.13
CA ALA A 126 7.78 0.04 19.57
C ALA A 126 6.85 1.21 19.88
N ILE A 127 6.77 2.21 18.99
CA ILE A 127 5.97 3.42 19.20
C ILE A 127 4.54 3.24 18.64
N THR A 128 4.39 2.57 17.50
CA THR A 128 3.11 2.52 16.76
C THR A 128 2.40 1.18 16.80
N GLY A 129 3.10 0.11 17.18
CA GLY A 129 2.62 -1.28 17.07
C GLY A 129 2.54 -1.82 15.64
N LYS A 130 3.00 -1.05 14.64
CA LYS A 130 3.01 -1.45 13.23
C LYS A 130 4.43 -1.74 12.76
N LYS A 131 4.57 -2.66 11.81
CA LYS A 131 5.87 -2.94 11.18
C LYS A 131 6.40 -1.70 10.46
N GLY A 132 7.70 -1.46 10.57
CA GLY A 132 8.40 -0.47 9.76
C GLY A 132 8.58 -0.94 8.30
N ILE A 133 9.09 -0.05 7.47
CA ILE A 133 9.30 -0.28 6.03
C ILE A 133 10.76 -0.07 5.59
N ALA A 134 11.65 0.21 6.54
CA ALA A 134 13.02 0.61 6.22
C ALA A 134 13.86 -0.52 5.59
N GLN A 135 13.45 -1.77 5.75
CA GLN A 135 14.13 -2.94 5.16
C GLN A 135 13.39 -3.51 3.94
N THR A 136 12.52 -2.72 3.30
CA THR A 136 11.75 -3.16 2.12
C THR A 136 12.41 -2.69 0.83
N GLN A 137 11.93 -3.24 -0.29
CA GLN A 137 12.39 -2.93 -1.64
C GLN A 137 11.28 -2.38 -2.52
N ILE A 138 11.68 -1.63 -3.53
CA ILE A 138 10.82 -1.09 -4.58
C ILE A 138 11.31 -1.56 -5.95
N ALA A 139 10.38 -1.74 -6.87
CA ALA A 139 10.67 -1.86 -8.30
C ALA A 139 10.06 -0.66 -9.03
N PHE A 140 10.66 -0.22 -10.12
CA PHE A 140 10.21 0.94 -10.88
C PHE A 140 10.78 0.91 -12.29
N LYS A 141 10.20 1.69 -13.16
CA LYS A 141 10.69 1.92 -14.52
C LYS A 141 11.60 3.14 -14.54
N VAL A 142 12.76 3.01 -15.18
CA VAL A 142 13.62 4.14 -15.56
C VAL A 142 13.55 4.32 -17.07
N GLN A 143 13.08 5.48 -17.50
CA GLN A 143 12.95 5.81 -18.91
C GLN A 143 14.22 6.48 -19.45
N ALA A 144 14.75 5.96 -20.53
CA ALA A 144 15.85 6.56 -21.27
C ALA A 144 15.37 7.67 -22.23
N SER A 145 16.28 8.54 -22.66
CA SER A 145 15.98 9.66 -23.56
C SER A 145 15.42 9.26 -24.93
N ASN A 146 15.66 8.02 -25.37
CA ASN A 146 15.14 7.47 -26.64
C ASN A 146 13.70 6.92 -26.51
N GLY A 147 13.08 7.03 -25.34
CA GLY A 147 11.74 6.49 -25.06
C GLY A 147 11.69 5.04 -24.59
N ASN A 148 12.79 4.30 -24.68
CA ASN A 148 12.89 2.97 -24.09
C ASN A 148 12.90 3.06 -22.56
N GLY A 149 12.59 1.97 -21.90
CA GLY A 149 12.62 1.88 -20.44
C GLY A 149 13.15 0.54 -20.00
N GLU A 150 13.69 0.50 -18.79
CA GLU A 150 14.12 -0.73 -18.11
C GLU A 150 13.56 -0.77 -16.69
N ILE A 151 13.33 -1.96 -16.18
CA ILE A 151 12.93 -2.14 -14.79
C ILE A 151 14.17 -2.16 -13.89
N TYR A 152 14.07 -1.40 -12.83
CA TYR A 152 15.06 -1.33 -11.76
C TYR A 152 14.44 -1.79 -10.44
N ILE A 153 15.28 -2.24 -9.54
CA ILE A 153 14.95 -2.45 -8.13
C ILE A 153 15.88 -1.60 -7.27
N ALA A 154 15.42 -1.22 -6.09
CA ALA A 154 16.20 -0.49 -5.09
C ALA A 154 15.70 -0.81 -3.68
N ASP A 155 16.50 -0.44 -2.66
CA ASP A 155 15.96 -0.27 -1.32
C ASP A 155 14.90 0.85 -1.33
N PHE A 156 13.98 0.85 -0.38
CA PHE A 156 12.81 1.77 -0.40
C PHE A 156 13.19 3.25 -0.47
N ASP A 157 14.39 3.61 -0.04
CA ASP A 157 14.93 4.97 -0.04
C ASP A 157 15.81 5.29 -1.28
N GLY A 158 15.80 4.40 -2.27
CA GLY A 158 16.49 4.56 -3.53
C GLY A 158 17.95 4.16 -3.56
N HIS A 159 18.50 3.66 -2.44
CA HIS A 159 19.87 3.13 -2.44
C HIS A 159 19.93 1.73 -3.07
N ASN A 160 21.14 1.30 -3.44
CA ASN A 160 21.40 0.00 -4.04
C ASN A 160 20.55 -0.28 -5.29
N TYR A 161 20.19 0.79 -6.04
CA TYR A 161 19.42 0.61 -7.26
C TYR A 161 20.23 -0.10 -8.35
N GLN A 162 19.56 -1.02 -9.07
CA GLN A 162 20.15 -1.78 -10.16
C GLN A 162 19.10 -2.14 -11.21
N ALA A 163 19.50 -2.12 -12.48
CA ALA A 163 18.67 -2.61 -13.56
C ALA A 163 18.50 -4.14 -13.46
N VAL A 164 17.27 -4.62 -13.62
CA VAL A 164 16.96 -6.05 -13.67
C VAL A 164 16.50 -6.50 -15.07
N THR A 165 16.23 -5.55 -15.96
CA THR A 165 16.01 -5.82 -17.38
C THR A 165 17.02 -5.06 -18.23
N HIS A 166 17.29 -5.58 -19.43
CA HIS A 166 18.17 -4.99 -20.44
C HIS A 166 17.60 -5.32 -21.83
N ASP A 167 16.30 -5.11 -21.98
CA ASP A 167 15.56 -5.50 -23.18
C ASP A 167 15.76 -4.49 -24.34
N GLY A 168 16.26 -3.27 -24.05
CA GLY A 168 16.53 -2.23 -25.03
C GLY A 168 15.28 -1.73 -25.76
N THR A 169 14.12 -1.87 -25.13
CA THR A 169 12.82 -1.51 -25.69
C THR A 169 11.94 -0.88 -24.61
N ILE A 170 10.63 -0.75 -24.85
CA ILE A 170 9.68 -0.33 -23.82
C ILE A 170 9.47 -1.49 -22.85
N VAL A 171 9.81 -1.25 -21.58
CA VAL A 171 9.52 -2.14 -20.46
C VAL A 171 8.74 -1.33 -19.42
N SER A 172 7.73 -1.91 -18.77
CA SER A 172 6.78 -1.17 -17.91
C SER A 172 6.04 -2.07 -16.91
N ALA A 173 5.28 -1.46 -16.01
CA ALA A 173 4.37 -2.09 -15.08
C ALA A 173 5.01 -3.24 -14.27
N PRO A 174 6.09 -3.00 -13.50
CA PRO A 174 6.64 -4.02 -12.63
C PRO A 174 5.66 -4.38 -11.51
N ALA A 175 5.55 -5.66 -11.19
CA ALA A 175 4.74 -6.18 -10.10
C ALA A 175 5.52 -7.27 -9.35
N TRP A 176 5.67 -7.13 -8.05
CA TRP A 176 6.37 -8.12 -7.23
C TRP A 176 5.59 -9.43 -7.09
N ALA A 177 6.30 -10.54 -7.14
CA ALA A 177 5.77 -11.83 -6.73
C ALA A 177 5.83 -11.93 -5.19
N PRO A 178 4.69 -12.03 -4.47
CA PRO A 178 4.68 -12.05 -3.01
C PRO A 178 5.57 -13.14 -2.42
N GLY A 179 6.41 -12.75 -1.44
CA GLY A 179 7.32 -13.65 -0.73
C GLY A 179 8.44 -14.24 -1.57
N ARG A 180 8.69 -13.73 -2.78
CA ARG A 180 9.73 -14.20 -3.70
C ARG A 180 10.58 -13.04 -4.22
N SER A 181 11.85 -13.29 -4.48
CA SER A 181 12.72 -12.36 -5.21
C SER A 181 12.45 -12.49 -6.72
N ALA A 182 11.29 -12.01 -7.16
CA ALA A 182 10.86 -12.13 -8.54
C ALA A 182 9.85 -11.04 -8.91
N LEU A 183 9.81 -10.68 -10.20
CA LEU A 183 8.94 -9.67 -10.77
C LEU A 183 8.15 -10.22 -11.96
N TYR A 184 6.93 -9.69 -12.14
CA TYR A 184 6.21 -9.68 -13.41
C TYR A 184 6.32 -8.28 -14.00
N TYR A 185 6.38 -8.18 -15.32
CA TYR A 185 6.46 -6.89 -16.01
C TYR A 185 6.05 -7.03 -17.49
N ASN A 186 5.77 -5.90 -18.13
CA ASN A 186 5.55 -5.85 -19.56
C ASN A 186 6.86 -5.60 -20.30
N SER A 187 7.05 -6.22 -21.46
CA SER A 187 8.14 -5.90 -22.40
C SER A 187 7.68 -6.01 -23.85
N TYR A 188 8.13 -5.05 -24.67
CA TYR A 188 7.92 -5.04 -26.11
C TYR A 188 9.03 -5.74 -26.90
N LYS A 189 9.88 -6.53 -26.25
CA LYS A 189 11.03 -7.18 -26.92
C LYS A 189 10.67 -8.11 -28.09
N ARG A 190 9.40 -8.49 -28.23
CA ARG A 190 8.85 -9.27 -29.34
C ARG A 190 7.99 -8.45 -30.30
N GLY A 191 7.97 -7.12 -30.17
CA GLY A 191 7.19 -6.21 -31.00
C GLY A 191 5.82 -5.83 -30.43
N ASN A 192 5.15 -6.73 -29.70
CA ASN A 192 3.92 -6.48 -28.96
C ASN A 192 4.19 -6.50 -27.44
N PRO A 193 3.35 -5.84 -26.63
CA PRO A 193 3.50 -5.92 -25.19
C PRO A 193 3.08 -7.30 -24.69
N ASP A 194 4.03 -8.01 -24.13
CA ASP A 194 3.86 -9.32 -23.49
C ASP A 194 4.21 -9.24 -22.01
N ILE A 195 3.67 -10.15 -21.21
CA ILE A 195 3.97 -10.25 -19.78
C ILE A 195 5.02 -11.33 -19.55
N PHE A 196 6.07 -10.95 -18.83
CA PHE A 196 7.16 -11.81 -18.43
C PHE A 196 7.21 -11.97 -16.91
N TYR A 197 7.62 -13.15 -16.45
CA TYR A 197 8.08 -13.39 -15.09
C TYR A 197 9.61 -13.41 -15.10
N HIS A 198 10.24 -12.82 -14.10
CA HIS A 198 11.69 -12.80 -13.93
C HIS A 198 12.06 -13.17 -12.50
N ASN A 199 12.72 -14.32 -12.34
CA ASN A 199 13.33 -14.73 -11.09
C ASN A 199 14.65 -13.97 -10.88
N LEU A 200 14.69 -13.04 -9.96
CA LEU A 200 15.86 -12.17 -9.71
C LEU A 200 17.03 -12.92 -9.04
N THR A 201 16.80 -14.12 -8.52
CA THR A 201 17.87 -14.95 -7.92
C THR A 201 18.57 -15.80 -8.96
N THR A 202 17.82 -16.43 -9.88
CA THR A 202 18.38 -17.30 -10.92
C THR A 202 18.63 -16.59 -12.23
N GLY A 203 17.97 -15.45 -12.47
CA GLY A 203 17.97 -14.72 -13.75
C GLY A 203 17.05 -15.34 -14.81
N GLU A 204 16.33 -16.43 -14.47
CA GLU A 204 15.39 -17.07 -15.40
C GLU A 204 14.19 -16.16 -15.70
N ARG A 205 13.75 -16.19 -16.95
CA ARG A 205 12.59 -15.44 -17.44
C ARG A 205 11.64 -16.36 -18.16
N ASP A 206 10.38 -16.35 -17.74
CA ASP A 206 9.28 -17.11 -18.33
C ASP A 206 8.26 -16.17 -18.97
N ASP A 207 7.66 -16.64 -20.07
CA ASP A 207 6.53 -15.98 -20.72
C ASP A 207 5.25 -16.31 -19.95
N ILE A 208 4.54 -15.28 -19.48
CA ILE A 208 3.30 -15.43 -18.72
C ILE A 208 2.09 -15.21 -19.62
N ALA A 209 2.12 -14.19 -20.48
CA ALA A 209 1.08 -13.93 -21.46
C ALA A 209 1.71 -13.44 -22.78
N HIS A 210 1.43 -14.17 -23.84
CA HIS A 210 1.85 -13.88 -25.21
C HIS A 210 0.71 -14.21 -26.16
N TYR A 211 -0.43 -13.55 -25.95
CA TYR A 211 -1.65 -13.72 -26.76
C TYR A 211 -1.75 -12.61 -27.80
N THR A 212 -2.57 -12.82 -28.81
CA THR A 212 -2.84 -11.79 -29.83
C THR A 212 -3.32 -10.48 -29.20
N GLY A 213 -2.75 -9.36 -29.64
CA GLY A 213 -3.04 -8.03 -29.10
C GLY A 213 -2.13 -7.64 -27.94
N SER A 214 -2.63 -6.85 -27.01
CA SER A 214 -1.87 -6.38 -25.85
C SER A 214 -2.04 -7.31 -24.66
N ASN A 215 -0.94 -7.62 -23.98
CA ASN A 215 -0.88 -8.37 -22.73
C ASN A 215 -0.12 -7.49 -21.72
N ILE A 216 -0.83 -6.78 -20.84
CA ILE A 216 -0.26 -5.70 -20.03
C ILE A 216 -0.75 -5.69 -18.58
N SER A 217 -0.10 -4.88 -17.76
CA SER A 217 -0.48 -4.56 -16.37
C SER A 217 -0.65 -5.80 -15.48
N PRO A 218 0.38 -6.62 -15.32
CA PRO A 218 0.31 -7.77 -14.42
C PRO A 218 0.13 -7.34 -12.96
N ALA A 219 -0.74 -8.04 -12.22
CA ALA A 219 -0.90 -7.89 -10.79
C ALA A 219 -0.99 -9.28 -10.15
N VAL A 220 -0.14 -9.55 -9.18
CA VAL A 220 -0.03 -10.88 -8.57
C VAL A 220 -0.96 -10.97 -7.36
N SER A 221 -1.68 -12.09 -7.19
CA SER A 221 -2.54 -12.32 -6.03
C SER A 221 -1.72 -12.37 -4.73
N PRO A 222 -2.28 -11.99 -3.58
CA PRO A 222 -1.54 -11.93 -2.31
C PRO A 222 -0.91 -13.27 -1.89
N ASP A 223 -1.48 -14.38 -2.30
CA ASP A 223 -0.96 -15.74 -2.06
C ASP A 223 0.07 -16.20 -3.12
N GLY A 224 0.33 -15.36 -4.13
CA GLY A 224 1.27 -15.66 -5.22
C GLY A 224 0.83 -16.76 -6.17
N SER A 225 -0.42 -17.23 -6.12
CA SER A 225 -0.92 -18.37 -6.92
C SER A 225 -1.51 -17.97 -8.27
N ARG A 226 -1.93 -16.70 -8.42
CA ARG A 226 -2.62 -16.19 -9.61
C ARG A 226 -2.03 -14.86 -10.05
N VAL A 227 -2.21 -14.53 -11.33
CA VAL A 227 -1.91 -13.22 -11.90
C VAL A 227 -3.15 -12.66 -12.59
N ALA A 228 -3.54 -11.44 -12.24
CA ALA A 228 -4.48 -10.63 -12.99
C ALA A 228 -3.72 -9.82 -14.04
N MET A 229 -4.31 -9.62 -15.19
CA MET A 229 -3.69 -8.88 -16.30
C MET A 229 -4.77 -8.27 -17.19
N VAL A 230 -4.38 -7.35 -18.04
CA VAL A 230 -5.24 -6.80 -19.09
C VAL A 230 -4.83 -7.41 -20.42
N MET A 231 -5.79 -8.04 -21.12
CA MET A 231 -5.56 -8.57 -22.45
C MET A 231 -6.61 -8.07 -23.43
N SER A 232 -6.19 -7.78 -24.67
CA SER A 232 -7.08 -7.29 -25.74
C SER A 232 -7.42 -8.35 -26.81
N GLU A 233 -7.07 -9.61 -26.59
CA GLU A 233 -7.36 -10.72 -27.50
C GLU A 233 -8.84 -10.81 -27.92
N SER A 234 -9.75 -10.44 -27.01
CA SER A 234 -11.19 -10.42 -27.25
C SER A 234 -11.73 -9.18 -27.98
N GLY A 235 -10.84 -8.33 -28.52
CA GLY A 235 -11.19 -7.12 -29.29
C GLY A 235 -11.13 -5.81 -28.49
N SER A 236 -11.24 -5.85 -27.16
CA SER A 236 -11.05 -4.70 -26.27
C SER A 236 -10.25 -5.10 -25.03
N PRO A 237 -9.51 -4.15 -24.41
CA PRO A 237 -8.80 -4.43 -23.16
C PRO A 237 -9.77 -4.83 -22.05
N ASN A 238 -9.59 -6.03 -21.51
CA ASN A 238 -10.41 -6.55 -20.41
C ASN A 238 -9.50 -7.19 -19.34
N VAL A 239 -10.01 -7.28 -18.12
CA VAL A 239 -9.32 -7.99 -17.03
C VAL A 239 -9.46 -9.50 -17.20
N TRP A 240 -8.32 -10.18 -17.13
CA TRP A 240 -8.20 -11.64 -17.13
C TRP A 240 -7.46 -12.10 -15.88
N VAL A 241 -7.68 -13.35 -15.50
CA VAL A 241 -6.92 -14.01 -14.43
C VAL A 241 -6.42 -15.35 -14.94
N ALA A 242 -5.16 -15.64 -14.64
CA ALA A 242 -4.51 -16.92 -14.91
C ALA A 242 -3.83 -17.47 -13.64
N ASN A 243 -3.35 -18.72 -13.69
CA ASN A 243 -2.37 -19.19 -12.72
C ASN A 243 -1.10 -18.32 -12.77
N ALA A 244 -0.31 -18.31 -11.72
CA ALA A 244 0.93 -17.51 -11.66
C ALA A 244 1.92 -17.79 -12.81
N ASN A 245 1.90 -19.00 -13.37
CA ASN A 245 2.69 -19.38 -14.55
C ASN A 245 2.03 -19.06 -15.90
N GLY A 246 0.95 -18.28 -15.91
CA GLY A 246 0.21 -17.90 -17.12
C GLY A 246 -0.78 -18.94 -17.65
N SER A 247 -0.81 -20.15 -17.08
CA SER A 247 -1.73 -21.20 -17.55
C SER A 247 -3.19 -20.91 -17.16
N HIS A 248 -4.13 -21.46 -17.94
CA HIS A 248 -5.58 -21.37 -17.73
C HIS A 248 -6.10 -19.93 -17.63
N PRO A 249 -5.78 -19.03 -18.56
CA PRO A 249 -6.30 -17.68 -18.57
C PRO A 249 -7.83 -17.69 -18.69
N ARG A 250 -8.49 -16.87 -17.88
CA ARG A 250 -9.93 -16.73 -17.89
C ARG A 250 -10.32 -15.24 -17.88
N LYS A 251 -11.14 -14.84 -18.84
CA LYS A 251 -11.69 -13.49 -18.90
C LYS A 251 -12.64 -13.24 -17.74
N LEU A 252 -12.45 -12.14 -17.02
CA LEU A 252 -13.32 -11.76 -15.90
C LEU A 252 -14.33 -10.68 -16.26
N THR A 253 -13.96 -9.75 -17.14
CA THR A 253 -14.78 -8.59 -17.44
C THR A 253 -15.18 -8.55 -18.91
N SER A 254 -16.27 -7.84 -19.21
CA SER A 254 -16.71 -7.52 -20.56
C SER A 254 -17.03 -6.02 -20.67
N THR A 255 -16.40 -5.22 -19.82
CA THR A 255 -16.40 -3.76 -19.84
C THR A 255 -15.50 -3.23 -20.96
N SER A 256 -15.32 -1.93 -21.05
CA SER A 256 -14.54 -1.30 -22.11
C SER A 256 -13.33 -0.58 -21.51
N GLU A 257 -12.17 -0.70 -22.16
CA GLU A 257 -10.94 0.01 -21.79
C GLU A 257 -10.50 -0.26 -20.34
N ASP A 258 -10.51 -1.52 -19.91
CA ASP A 258 -10.03 -1.90 -18.60
C ASP A 258 -8.52 -1.69 -18.47
N SER A 259 -8.07 -1.22 -17.31
CA SER A 259 -6.65 -0.98 -17.04
C SER A 259 -6.29 -1.13 -15.57
N SER A 260 -5.01 -1.33 -15.30
CA SER A 260 -4.39 -1.27 -13.96
C SER A 260 -5.12 -2.11 -12.89
N PRO A 261 -5.27 -3.43 -13.09
CA PRO A 261 -5.89 -4.29 -12.09
C PRO A 261 -5.02 -4.36 -10.83
N CYS A 262 -5.64 -4.36 -9.65
CA CYS A 262 -4.99 -4.67 -8.38
C CYS A 262 -5.86 -5.60 -7.53
N TRP A 263 -5.23 -6.44 -6.70
CA TRP A 263 -5.94 -7.38 -5.86
C TRP A 263 -6.31 -6.77 -4.49
N SER A 264 -7.47 -7.16 -3.96
CA SER A 264 -7.73 -7.00 -2.54
C SER A 264 -6.79 -7.91 -1.73
N PRO A 265 -6.39 -7.52 -0.49
CA PRO A 265 -5.41 -8.28 0.28
C PRO A 265 -5.91 -9.67 0.74
N ASP A 266 -7.21 -9.90 0.71
CA ASP A 266 -7.83 -11.21 0.94
C ASP A 266 -7.91 -12.10 -0.32
N GLY A 267 -7.50 -11.56 -1.49
CA GLY A 267 -7.53 -12.26 -2.78
C GLY A 267 -8.93 -12.54 -3.33
N GLN A 268 -9.97 -11.91 -2.77
CA GLN A 268 -11.36 -12.14 -3.16
C GLN A 268 -11.81 -11.23 -4.30
N TRP A 269 -11.20 -10.05 -4.44
CA TRP A 269 -11.59 -9.01 -5.41
C TRP A 269 -10.41 -8.53 -6.23
N ILE A 270 -10.73 -8.08 -7.44
CA ILE A 270 -9.82 -7.31 -8.30
C ILE A 270 -10.45 -5.96 -8.54
N CYS A 271 -9.76 -4.88 -8.14
CA CYS A 271 -10.12 -3.51 -8.46
C CYS A 271 -9.37 -3.08 -9.72
N PHE A 272 -9.98 -2.30 -10.57
CA PHE A 272 -9.42 -1.85 -11.86
C PHE A 272 -10.08 -0.55 -12.30
N ALA A 273 -9.45 0.17 -13.22
CA ALA A 273 -10.10 1.30 -13.91
C ALA A 273 -10.74 0.82 -15.19
N THR A 274 -11.92 1.34 -15.51
CA THR A 274 -12.69 0.98 -16.70
C THR A 274 -13.50 2.16 -17.22
N LYS A 275 -14.13 2.00 -18.38
CA LYS A 275 -15.00 2.99 -18.97
C LYS A 275 -16.44 2.47 -18.99
N ILE A 276 -17.35 3.19 -18.32
CA ILE A 276 -18.78 2.88 -18.28
C ILE A 276 -19.55 4.14 -18.68
N HIS A 277 -20.41 4.02 -19.70
CA HIS A 277 -21.16 5.15 -20.27
C HIS A 277 -20.26 6.35 -20.58
N GLU A 278 -19.16 6.12 -21.29
CA GLU A 278 -18.15 7.11 -21.70
C GLU A 278 -17.42 7.82 -20.52
N ARG A 279 -17.59 7.35 -19.30
CA ARG A 279 -16.90 7.87 -18.12
C ARG A 279 -15.90 6.86 -17.56
N ARG A 280 -14.69 7.31 -17.30
CA ARG A 280 -13.72 6.50 -16.57
C ARG A 280 -14.11 6.42 -15.10
N VAL A 281 -14.13 5.21 -14.57
CA VAL A 281 -14.52 4.90 -13.19
C VAL A 281 -13.59 3.82 -12.62
N LEU A 282 -13.50 3.73 -11.32
CA LEU A 282 -13.00 2.53 -10.67
C LEU A 282 -14.11 1.51 -10.53
N ALA A 283 -13.79 0.26 -10.71
CA ALA A 283 -14.69 -0.86 -10.51
C ALA A 283 -13.96 -2.02 -9.83
N LYS A 284 -14.73 -2.96 -9.29
CA LYS A 284 -14.20 -4.23 -8.77
C LYS A 284 -15.02 -5.40 -9.25
N VAL A 285 -14.37 -6.54 -9.41
CA VAL A 285 -15.00 -7.81 -9.81
C VAL A 285 -14.53 -8.92 -8.87
N PRO A 286 -15.40 -9.90 -8.51
CA PRO A 286 -14.92 -11.05 -7.74
C PRO A 286 -13.82 -11.80 -8.51
N ALA A 287 -12.74 -12.18 -7.84
CA ALA A 287 -11.62 -12.89 -8.46
C ALA A 287 -12.03 -14.26 -9.03
N GLY A 288 -13.12 -14.83 -8.54
CA GLY A 288 -13.79 -16.01 -9.09
C GLY A 288 -14.67 -15.74 -10.31
N GLY A 289 -14.83 -14.49 -10.74
CA GLY A 289 -15.81 -14.06 -11.75
C GLY A 289 -17.16 -13.68 -11.12
N GLY A 290 -17.94 -12.89 -11.82
CA GLY A 290 -19.23 -12.38 -11.36
C GLY A 290 -19.51 -10.98 -11.87
N GLU A 291 -20.46 -10.30 -11.23
CA GLU A 291 -20.88 -8.95 -11.62
C GLU A 291 -19.80 -7.90 -11.27
N VAL A 292 -19.57 -6.99 -12.22
CA VAL A 292 -18.71 -5.82 -12.02
C VAL A 292 -19.43 -4.77 -11.19
N GLN A 293 -18.81 -4.34 -10.10
CA GLN A 293 -19.34 -3.34 -9.18
C GLN A 293 -18.57 -2.03 -9.31
N VAL A 294 -19.25 -0.94 -9.62
CA VAL A 294 -18.67 0.40 -9.70
C VAL A 294 -18.31 0.90 -8.29
N ILE A 295 -17.09 1.39 -8.12
CA ILE A 295 -16.65 2.09 -6.92
C ILE A 295 -16.92 3.59 -7.13
N ARG A 296 -17.74 4.18 -6.28
CA ARG A 296 -18.08 5.60 -6.38
C ARG A 296 -16.92 6.46 -5.90
N THR A 297 -16.45 7.36 -6.77
CA THR A 297 -15.36 8.30 -6.48
C THR A 297 -15.84 9.74 -6.70
N PRO A 298 -16.76 10.27 -5.86
CA PRO A 298 -17.31 11.59 -6.04
C PRO A 298 -16.24 12.67 -5.97
N GLY A 299 -16.30 13.65 -6.88
CA GLY A 299 -15.34 14.76 -6.93
C GLY A 299 -13.97 14.42 -7.54
N THR A 300 -13.78 13.18 -8.03
CA THR A 300 -12.50 12.76 -8.64
C THR A 300 -12.75 12.26 -10.07
N PRO A 301 -12.63 13.13 -11.09
CA PRO A 301 -12.79 12.74 -12.48
C PRO A 301 -11.64 11.85 -12.96
N ASN A 302 -11.94 11.01 -13.95
CA ASN A 302 -10.99 10.10 -14.62
C ASN A 302 -10.06 9.34 -13.66
N PRO A 303 -10.59 8.60 -12.68
CA PRO A 303 -9.78 7.80 -11.78
C PRO A 303 -9.12 6.64 -12.52
N THR A 304 -7.85 6.38 -12.21
CA THR A 304 -7.03 5.30 -12.80
C THR A 304 -6.01 4.78 -11.78
N GLU A 305 -5.28 3.71 -12.12
CA GLU A 305 -4.16 3.16 -11.34
C GLU A 305 -4.52 2.91 -9.86
N PRO A 306 -5.59 2.15 -9.59
CA PRO A 306 -5.91 1.83 -8.22
C PRO A 306 -4.88 0.89 -7.60
N ASP A 307 -4.57 1.10 -6.34
CA ASP A 307 -3.83 0.16 -5.52
C ASP A 307 -4.51 -0.02 -4.15
N TRP A 308 -4.72 -1.27 -3.74
CA TRP A 308 -5.42 -1.61 -2.51
C TRP A 308 -4.42 -1.79 -1.36
N SER A 309 -4.66 -1.10 -0.22
CA SER A 309 -3.76 -1.19 0.92
C SER A 309 -3.68 -2.62 1.49
N PRO A 310 -2.52 -3.07 1.97
CA PRO A 310 -2.36 -4.41 2.54
C PRO A 310 -3.27 -4.73 3.74
N ASP A 311 -3.73 -3.72 4.48
CA ASP A 311 -4.68 -3.89 5.58
C ASP A 311 -6.15 -3.92 5.14
N GLY A 312 -6.42 -3.80 3.83
CA GLY A 312 -7.74 -3.85 3.22
C GLY A 312 -8.59 -2.60 3.41
N LYS A 313 -8.10 -1.57 4.09
CA LYS A 313 -8.93 -0.43 4.50
C LYS A 313 -9.02 0.68 3.47
N TRP A 314 -8.01 0.82 2.59
CA TRP A 314 -7.86 1.95 1.70
C TRP A 314 -7.65 1.52 0.25
N ILE A 315 -8.12 2.34 -0.68
CA ILE A 315 -7.73 2.31 -2.09
C ILE A 315 -7.07 3.65 -2.39
N ALA A 316 -5.80 3.62 -2.83
CA ALA A 316 -5.13 4.75 -3.44
C ALA A 316 -5.34 4.69 -4.95
N PHE A 317 -5.41 5.83 -5.61
CA PHE A 317 -5.57 5.90 -7.06
C PHE A 317 -5.12 7.26 -7.59
N THR A 318 -4.85 7.32 -8.88
CA THR A 318 -4.58 8.57 -9.61
C THR A 318 -5.90 9.16 -10.11
N MET A 319 -6.08 10.47 -9.96
CA MET A 319 -7.14 11.26 -10.58
C MET A 319 -6.55 12.16 -11.64
N GLN A 320 -7.18 12.26 -12.81
CA GLN A 320 -6.78 13.19 -13.86
C GLN A 320 -7.81 14.31 -14.04
N ALA A 321 -7.45 15.53 -13.63
CA ALA A 321 -8.24 16.75 -13.80
C ALA A 321 -7.40 17.88 -14.40
N GLY A 322 -6.72 17.59 -15.51
CA GLY A 322 -5.71 18.43 -16.13
C GLY A 322 -4.30 18.02 -15.73
N GLU A 323 -4.00 17.98 -14.44
CA GLU A 323 -2.82 17.35 -13.87
C GLU A 323 -3.22 16.05 -13.16
N PHE A 324 -2.23 15.27 -12.71
CA PHE A 324 -2.45 14.04 -11.97
C PHE A 324 -2.34 14.29 -10.46
N ASP A 325 -3.31 13.76 -9.71
CA ASP A 325 -3.33 13.86 -8.25
C ASP A 325 -3.54 12.48 -7.61
N ILE A 326 -2.80 12.19 -6.55
CA ILE A 326 -2.98 11.01 -5.72
C ILE A 326 -4.16 11.21 -4.79
N CYS A 327 -5.13 10.30 -4.89
CA CYS A 327 -6.31 10.23 -4.05
C CYS A 327 -6.30 8.97 -3.20
N VAL A 328 -6.86 9.05 -2.00
CA VAL A 328 -7.08 7.88 -1.12
C VAL A 328 -8.51 7.90 -0.59
N MET A 329 -9.15 6.74 -0.58
CA MET A 329 -10.50 6.57 -0.06
C MET A 329 -10.64 5.26 0.75
N PRO A 330 -11.64 5.16 1.66
CA PRO A 330 -11.97 3.88 2.26
C PRO A 330 -12.38 2.84 1.22
N ALA A 331 -11.86 1.62 1.32
CA ALA A 331 -12.13 0.55 0.37
C ALA A 331 -13.60 0.07 0.38
N ASP A 332 -14.31 0.32 1.47
CA ASP A 332 -15.74 0.03 1.63
C ASP A 332 -16.65 1.14 1.07
N GLY A 333 -16.08 2.26 0.59
CA GLY A 333 -16.83 3.38 0.06
C GLY A 333 -17.57 4.21 1.12
N SER A 334 -17.25 4.07 2.40
CA SER A 334 -17.91 4.75 3.53
C SER A 334 -17.71 6.26 3.55
N ALA A 335 -16.72 6.78 2.83
CA ALA A 335 -16.45 8.21 2.69
C ALA A 335 -15.89 8.55 1.30
N PRO A 336 -16.04 9.82 0.85
CA PRO A 336 -15.47 10.27 -0.41
C PRO A 336 -13.93 10.24 -0.40
N PRO A 337 -13.29 10.18 -1.60
CA PRO A 337 -11.85 10.29 -1.74
C PRO A 337 -11.29 11.60 -1.16
N VAL A 338 -10.09 11.53 -0.62
CA VAL A 338 -9.29 12.69 -0.19
C VAL A 338 -8.13 12.85 -1.17
N ILE A 339 -8.02 14.04 -1.77
CA ILE A 339 -6.88 14.42 -2.61
C ILE A 339 -5.71 14.76 -1.69
N LEU A 340 -4.60 14.06 -1.86
CA LEU A 340 -3.44 14.22 -0.99
C LEU A 340 -2.35 15.11 -1.60
N VAL A 341 -1.81 14.72 -2.75
CA VAL A 341 -0.68 15.38 -3.41
C VAL A 341 -0.75 15.21 -4.91
N ARG A 342 -0.01 16.04 -5.67
CA ARG A 342 0.20 15.85 -7.11
C ARG A 342 1.10 14.66 -7.38
N GLY A 343 0.74 13.84 -8.35
CA GLY A 343 1.49 12.68 -8.79
C GLY A 343 0.59 11.60 -9.36
N GLU A 344 1.18 10.50 -9.78
CA GLU A 344 0.54 9.35 -10.43
C GLU A 344 1.19 8.03 -10.01
N ASP A 345 0.59 6.89 -10.37
CA ASP A 345 1.08 5.53 -10.11
C ASP A 345 1.30 5.25 -8.61
N PRO A 346 0.32 5.42 -7.71
CA PRO A 346 0.53 5.14 -6.30
C PRO A 346 0.69 3.65 -6.02
N SER A 347 1.66 3.29 -5.17
CA SER A 347 1.80 1.93 -4.65
C SER A 347 1.96 1.94 -3.13
N TRP A 348 1.14 1.14 -2.43
CA TRP A 348 1.18 1.03 -0.98
C TRP A 348 2.40 0.26 -0.48
N SER A 349 3.03 0.79 0.55
CA SER A 349 3.99 0.05 1.36
C SER A 349 3.32 -1.03 2.23
N PRO A 350 4.07 -2.04 2.71
CA PRO A 350 3.52 -3.11 3.55
C PRO A 350 2.87 -2.63 4.85
N ASN A 351 3.19 -1.44 5.35
CA ASN A 351 2.61 -0.89 6.58
C ASN A 351 1.23 -0.23 6.39
N SER A 352 0.70 -0.17 5.15
CA SER A 352 -0.57 0.48 4.81
C SER A 352 -0.64 1.96 5.26
N ARG A 353 0.49 2.65 5.27
CA ARG A 353 0.62 4.02 5.74
C ARG A 353 1.35 4.91 4.73
N THR A 354 2.42 4.40 4.14
CA THR A 354 3.26 5.13 3.20
C THR A 354 2.91 4.70 1.78
N LEU A 355 2.81 5.68 0.88
CA LEU A 355 2.73 5.44 -0.58
C LEU A 355 4.07 5.80 -1.22
N ILE A 356 4.48 5.04 -2.22
CA ILE A 356 5.41 5.51 -3.24
C ILE A 356 4.62 5.87 -4.48
N TYR A 357 5.01 6.92 -5.17
CA TYR A 357 4.32 7.41 -6.38
C TYR A 357 5.30 8.17 -7.28
N ALA A 358 4.95 8.36 -8.54
CA ALA A 358 5.71 9.16 -9.48
C ALA A 358 5.23 10.62 -9.46
N ARG A 359 6.17 11.58 -9.44
CA ARG A 359 5.89 13.00 -9.49
C ARG A 359 6.69 13.68 -10.57
N ARG A 360 6.04 14.51 -11.39
CA ARG A 360 6.73 15.27 -12.43
C ARG A 360 7.42 16.51 -11.83
N THR A 361 8.72 16.64 -12.07
CA THR A 361 9.55 17.74 -11.59
C THR A 361 10.54 18.14 -12.67
N GLY A 362 10.53 19.41 -13.12
CA GLY A 362 11.51 19.89 -14.09
C GLY A 362 11.50 19.17 -15.44
N GLY A 363 10.38 18.55 -15.85
CA GLY A 363 10.26 17.85 -17.12
C GLY A 363 10.57 16.35 -17.09
N HIS A 364 10.98 15.81 -15.97
CA HIS A 364 11.20 14.38 -15.73
C HIS A 364 10.39 13.90 -14.51
N TYR A 365 10.28 12.58 -14.35
CA TYR A 365 9.62 11.99 -13.21
C TYR A 365 10.65 11.65 -12.13
N VAL A 366 10.26 11.84 -10.87
CA VAL A 366 10.99 11.38 -9.68
C VAL A 366 10.06 10.57 -8.80
N LEU A 367 10.58 9.54 -8.15
CA LEU A 367 9.83 8.80 -7.15
C LEU A 367 9.76 9.58 -5.84
N SER A 368 8.60 9.58 -5.23
CA SER A 368 8.33 10.28 -3.97
C SER A 368 7.60 9.38 -3.00
N LEU A 369 7.92 9.53 -1.72
CA LEU A 369 7.26 8.83 -0.60
C LEU A 369 6.29 9.79 0.09
N LEU A 370 5.08 9.31 0.39
CA LEU A 370 4.01 10.06 1.04
C LEU A 370 3.52 9.32 2.28
N ASP A 371 3.62 9.90 3.45
CA ASP A 371 2.81 9.47 4.61
C ASP A 371 1.39 10.01 4.44
N VAL A 372 0.42 9.11 4.24
CA VAL A 372 -0.96 9.50 3.90
C VAL A 372 -1.70 10.20 5.03
N TYR A 373 -1.28 10.03 6.28
CA TYR A 373 -1.93 10.64 7.43
C TYR A 373 -1.41 12.05 7.75
N THR A 374 -0.10 12.28 7.61
CA THR A 374 0.53 13.56 7.94
C THR A 374 0.74 14.45 6.71
N LYS A 375 0.63 13.92 5.50
CA LYS A 375 1.04 14.54 4.23
C LYS A 375 2.54 14.89 4.14
N GLN A 376 3.37 14.26 4.94
CA GLN A 376 4.81 14.39 4.78
C GLN A 376 5.25 13.73 3.47
N VAL A 377 5.97 14.48 2.64
CA VAL A 377 6.47 14.04 1.34
C VAL A 377 7.99 14.08 1.33
N LYS A 378 8.61 13.07 0.74
CA LYS A 378 10.06 13.00 0.56
C LYS A 378 10.40 12.43 -0.81
N ASP A 379 11.14 13.19 -1.63
CA ASP A 379 11.64 12.72 -2.91
C ASP A 379 12.83 11.77 -2.73
N ILE A 380 12.92 10.77 -3.61
CA ILE A 380 14.05 9.85 -3.72
C ILE A 380 15.01 10.43 -4.75
N HIS A 381 16.12 11.03 -4.30
CA HIS A 381 17.07 11.72 -5.18
C HIS A 381 18.28 10.87 -5.61
N GLN A 382 18.41 9.66 -5.05
CA GLN A 382 19.55 8.78 -5.32
C GLN A 382 19.47 8.12 -6.70
N ILE A 383 18.27 7.96 -7.24
CA ILE A 383 18.03 7.36 -8.53
C ILE A 383 18.20 8.44 -9.61
N LEU A 384 18.95 8.13 -10.66
CA LEU A 384 19.21 9.04 -11.76
C LEU A 384 18.40 8.61 -12.98
N GLY A 385 17.43 9.42 -13.40
CA GLY A 385 16.63 9.16 -14.58
C GLY A 385 15.29 9.86 -14.59
N SER A 386 14.36 9.32 -15.37
CA SER A 386 12.94 9.66 -15.31
C SER A 386 12.21 8.42 -14.81
N ASP A 387 11.84 8.43 -13.54
CA ASP A 387 11.44 7.25 -12.77
C ASP A 387 9.93 7.24 -12.56
N SER A 388 9.26 6.18 -12.99
CA SER A 388 7.79 6.04 -12.96
C SER A 388 7.36 4.61 -12.67
N GLU A 389 6.06 4.42 -12.56
CA GLU A 389 5.40 3.12 -12.36
C GLU A 389 6.00 2.33 -11.17
N PRO A 390 6.11 2.93 -9.96
CA PRO A 390 6.69 2.22 -8.84
C PRO A 390 5.79 1.10 -8.32
N ALA A 391 6.41 0.01 -7.86
CA ALA A 391 5.75 -1.09 -7.18
C ALA A 391 6.50 -1.41 -5.89
N TRP A 392 5.80 -1.45 -4.75
CA TRP A 392 6.38 -1.79 -3.47
C TRP A 392 6.34 -3.30 -3.22
N ALA A 393 7.46 -3.90 -2.79
CA ALA A 393 7.50 -5.30 -2.35
C ALA A 393 6.65 -5.49 -1.08
N ARG A 394 5.77 -6.49 -1.08
CA ARG A 394 4.82 -6.77 0.01
C ARG A 394 4.98 -8.16 0.58
#